data_701eff2a2133fb9a4938f743949aa963
#
_entry.id   701eff2a2133fb9a4938f743949aa963
#
_cell.length_a   1.000
_cell.length_b   1.000
_cell.length_c   1.000
_cell.angle_alpha   90.00
_cell.angle_beta   90.00
_cell.angle_gamma   90.00
#
_symmetry.space_group_name_H-M   'P 1'
#
loop_
_entity.id
_entity.type
_entity.pdbx_description
1 polymer ?
#
loop_
_entity_poly.entity_id
_entity_poly.type
_entity_poly.pdbx_seq_one_letter_code
_entity_poly.pdbx_strand_id
1 'polypeptide(L)'
;MRTDNFKADSTTELSRRSFFKILSGVFAGFIAVTLGIPMIDSLVGNISKKGSKTYSKLTQLDSISNSQPVNLPFVITEEDAFIKNVQPENVWTVKKSDSNITVFSPICPHLGCRYQWHDESNLFVCPCHHSVFNIDGKVVSGPAPRPLDTLPIKIKNNYLYVLWERFKPGIAKKEII
;
A
#
# COMPACT_ATOMS: atom_id res chain seq x y z
N MET A 1 24.95 83.37 21.06
CA MET A 1 23.54 83.15 20.75
C MET A 1 23.46 81.84 20.07
N ARG A 2 23.08 80.76 20.81
CA ARG A 2 23.10 79.37 20.39
C ARG A 2 21.65 78.94 20.24
N THR A 3 21.19 78.70 19.04
CA THR A 3 19.83 78.23 18.76
C THR A 3 19.87 76.74 18.72
N ASP A 4 19.34 76.06 19.77
CA ASP A 4 19.18 74.68 19.84
C ASP A 4 18.00 74.25 18.96
N ASN A 5 18.29 73.51 17.85
CA ASN A 5 17.31 72.88 17.02
C ASN A 5 16.78 71.62 17.75
N PHE A 6 15.61 71.74 18.37
CA PHE A 6 14.82 70.64 18.89
C PHE A 6 14.23 69.89 17.70
N LYS A 7 14.81 68.75 17.41
CA LYS A 7 14.33 67.84 16.40
C LYS A 7 13.10 67.10 16.95
N ALA A 8 11.91 67.53 16.52
CA ALA A 8 10.67 66.88 16.88
C ALA A 8 10.69 65.45 16.39
N ASP A 9 10.57 64.51 17.33
CA ASP A 9 10.37 63.09 17.09
C ASP A 9 9.04 62.89 16.33
N SER A 10 9.14 62.42 15.09
CA SER A 10 7.96 62.12 14.28
C SER A 10 7.40 60.76 14.73
N THR A 11 6.61 60.74 15.77
CA THR A 11 5.70 59.63 16.02
C THR A 11 4.73 59.53 14.85
N THR A 12 4.94 58.54 13.99
CA THR A 12 4.05 58.28 12.85
C THR A 12 2.69 57.85 13.40
N GLU A 13 1.77 58.79 13.51
CA GLU A 13 0.38 58.54 13.82
C GLU A 13 -0.21 57.68 12.71
N LEU A 14 -0.47 56.39 13.03
CA LEU A 14 -1.18 55.47 12.14
C LEU A 14 -2.59 55.98 11.90
N SER A 15 -2.87 56.42 10.68
CA SER A 15 -4.24 56.85 10.31
C SER A 15 -5.20 55.65 10.49
N ARG A 16 -6.43 55.95 10.92
CA ARG A 16 -7.48 54.88 11.07
C ARG A 16 -7.60 53.99 9.85
N ARG A 17 -7.45 54.57 8.65
CA ARG A 17 -7.49 53.82 7.39
C ARG A 17 -6.30 52.88 7.23
N SER A 18 -5.11 53.25 7.64
CA SER A 18 -3.91 52.40 7.61
C SER A 18 -3.99 51.30 8.62
N PHE A 19 -4.52 51.56 9.81
CA PHE A 19 -4.77 50.57 10.85
C PHE A 19 -5.70 49.47 10.35
N PHE A 20 -6.86 49.82 9.76
CA PHE A 20 -7.80 48.80 9.23
C PHE A 20 -7.23 48.00 8.07
N LYS A 21 -6.41 48.59 7.20
CA LYS A 21 -5.73 47.88 6.10
C LYS A 21 -4.75 46.83 6.65
N ILE A 22 -3.95 47.20 7.65
CA ILE A 22 -3.01 46.30 8.29
C ILE A 22 -3.74 45.15 9.01
N LEU A 23 -4.77 45.51 9.78
CA LEU A 23 -5.58 44.53 10.52
C LEU A 23 -6.25 43.53 9.56
N SER A 24 -6.86 44.01 8.49
CA SER A 24 -7.49 43.14 7.47
C SER A 24 -6.45 42.27 6.75
N GLY A 25 -5.27 42.77 6.46
CA GLY A 25 -4.16 42.02 5.87
C GLY A 25 -3.65 40.90 6.79
N VAL A 26 -3.48 41.19 8.08
CA VAL A 26 -3.05 40.21 9.09
C VAL A 26 -4.12 39.11 9.24
N PHE A 27 -5.39 39.49 9.30
CA PHE A 27 -6.49 38.53 9.46
C PHE A 27 -6.64 37.67 8.20
N ALA A 28 -6.56 38.24 7.01
CA ALA A 28 -6.57 37.49 5.75
C ALA A 28 -5.38 36.53 5.63
N GLY A 29 -4.18 37.00 6.03
CA GLY A 29 -2.98 36.14 6.08
C GLY A 29 -3.12 34.96 7.07
N PHE A 30 -3.69 35.22 8.24
CA PHE A 30 -3.95 34.17 9.21
C PHE A 30 -4.93 33.12 8.69
N ILE A 31 -6.01 33.52 8.04
CA ILE A 31 -6.96 32.60 7.40
C ILE A 31 -6.29 31.81 6.27
N ALA A 32 -5.50 32.46 5.44
CA ALA A 32 -4.79 31.80 4.34
C ALA A 32 -3.81 30.73 4.84
N VAL A 33 -3.11 30.97 5.93
CA VAL A 33 -2.17 30.02 6.53
C VAL A 33 -2.92 28.86 7.22
N THR A 34 -3.94 29.17 8.02
CA THR A 34 -4.67 28.14 8.78
C THR A 34 -5.49 27.20 7.92
N LEU A 35 -6.03 27.66 6.81
CA LEU A 35 -6.78 26.84 5.86
C LEU A 35 -5.92 26.31 4.71
N GLY A 36 -4.95 27.08 4.25
CA GLY A 36 -4.11 26.74 3.10
C GLY A 36 -3.15 25.60 3.40
N ILE A 37 -2.49 25.59 4.56
CA ILE A 37 -1.54 24.54 4.93
C ILE A 37 -2.21 23.16 4.99
N PRO A 38 -3.31 22.94 5.72
CA PRO A 38 -3.99 21.64 5.76
C PRO A 38 -4.53 21.20 4.40
N MET A 39 -4.99 22.17 3.60
CA MET A 39 -5.51 21.86 2.26
C MET A 39 -4.39 21.40 1.31
N ILE A 40 -3.23 22.04 1.35
CA ILE A 40 -2.05 21.63 0.58
C ILE A 40 -1.54 20.28 1.09
N ASP A 41 -1.44 20.09 2.41
CA ASP A 41 -0.98 18.84 3.00
C ASP A 41 -1.92 17.67 2.65
N SER A 42 -3.22 17.89 2.61
CA SER A 42 -4.21 16.90 2.15
C SER A 42 -4.04 16.53 0.67
N LEU A 43 -3.71 17.50 -0.19
CA LEU A 43 -3.51 17.26 -1.62
C LEU A 43 -2.16 16.58 -1.92
N VAL A 44 -1.09 17.00 -1.24
CA VAL A 44 0.28 16.50 -1.50
C VAL A 44 0.60 15.27 -0.64
N GLY A 45 0.07 15.20 0.57
CA GLY A 45 0.31 14.12 1.52
C GLY A 45 -0.13 12.76 1.01
N ASN A 46 -1.21 12.70 0.24
CA ASN A 46 -1.68 11.47 -0.42
C ASN A 46 -0.75 10.99 -1.54
N ILE A 47 0.02 11.87 -2.16
CA ILE A 47 0.94 11.52 -3.25
C ILE A 47 2.24 10.94 -2.69
N SER A 48 2.66 11.35 -1.50
CA SER A 48 3.95 10.96 -0.90
C SER A 48 3.90 9.72 0.00
N LYS A 49 2.76 9.31 0.49
CA LYS A 49 2.64 8.12 1.33
C LYS A 49 2.47 6.86 0.46
N LYS A 50 3.55 6.44 -0.17
CA LYS A 50 3.70 5.06 -0.61
C LYS A 50 3.61 4.20 0.65
N GLY A 51 2.47 3.54 0.87
CA GLY A 51 2.21 2.73 2.07
C GLY A 51 3.43 1.86 2.39
N SER A 52 3.88 1.87 3.63
CA SER A 52 5.02 1.07 4.07
C SER A 52 4.72 -0.38 3.79
N LYS A 53 5.41 -0.96 2.78
CA LYS A 53 5.27 -2.38 2.46
C LYS A 53 5.82 -3.19 3.63
N THR A 54 4.93 -3.68 4.47
CA THR A 54 5.27 -4.45 5.67
C THR A 54 5.08 -5.94 5.44
N TYR A 55 6.07 -6.74 5.82
CA TYR A 55 5.95 -8.19 5.81
C TYR A 55 5.05 -8.67 6.94
N SER A 56 3.97 -9.35 6.60
CA SER A 56 3.06 -9.97 7.55
C SER A 56 3.53 -11.38 7.90
N LYS A 57 3.43 -11.75 9.18
CA LYS A 57 3.74 -13.11 9.65
C LYS A 57 2.65 -14.05 9.13
N LEU A 58 3.05 -15.12 8.45
CA LEU A 58 2.13 -16.10 7.88
C LEU A 58 1.98 -17.31 8.81
N THR A 59 3.03 -18.11 8.95
CA THR A 59 2.99 -19.34 9.76
C THR A 59 4.38 -19.80 10.14
N GLN A 60 4.48 -20.83 11.00
CA GLN A 60 5.73 -21.51 11.31
C GLN A 60 6.06 -22.51 10.19
N LEU A 61 7.34 -22.65 9.82
CA LEU A 61 7.76 -23.51 8.70
C LEU A 61 7.41 -24.98 8.91
N ASP A 62 7.50 -25.46 10.14
CA ASP A 62 7.22 -26.86 10.49
C ASP A 62 5.73 -27.21 10.35
N SER A 63 4.85 -26.21 10.37
CA SER A 63 3.40 -26.43 10.19
C SER A 63 2.97 -26.52 8.72
N ILE A 64 3.90 -26.26 7.77
CA ILE A 64 3.59 -26.34 6.34
C ILE A 64 3.87 -27.77 5.85
N SER A 65 2.84 -28.43 5.33
CA SER A 65 2.99 -29.76 4.71
C SER A 65 3.92 -29.70 3.50
N ASN A 66 4.78 -30.70 3.37
CA ASN A 66 5.59 -30.87 2.18
C ASN A 66 4.75 -31.48 1.05
N SER A 67 4.95 -31.03 -0.16
CA SER A 67 4.39 -31.60 -1.40
C SER A 67 2.92 -31.28 -1.72
N GLN A 68 2.17 -30.67 -0.80
CA GLN A 68 0.80 -30.23 -1.09
C GLN A 68 0.66 -28.72 -0.87
N PRO A 69 -0.03 -28.00 -1.77
CA PRO A 69 -0.37 -26.60 -1.54
C PRO A 69 -1.27 -26.41 -0.33
N VAL A 70 -0.92 -25.46 0.53
CA VAL A 70 -1.70 -25.11 1.71
C VAL A 70 -2.25 -23.71 1.57
N ASN A 71 -3.57 -23.54 1.79
CA ASN A 71 -4.19 -22.23 1.83
C ASN A 71 -4.04 -21.66 3.25
N LEU A 72 -3.25 -20.60 3.39
CA LEU A 72 -2.92 -20.00 4.68
C LEU A 72 -3.55 -18.63 4.82
N PRO A 73 -4.36 -18.38 5.87
CA PRO A 73 -4.89 -17.07 6.18
C PRO A 73 -3.81 -16.18 6.79
N PHE A 74 -3.88 -14.89 6.51
CA PHE A 74 -3.09 -13.87 7.19
C PHE A 74 -3.83 -12.55 7.19
N VAL A 75 -3.26 -11.57 7.87
CA VAL A 75 -3.88 -10.26 8.04
C VAL A 75 -2.99 -9.22 7.38
N ILE A 76 -3.59 -8.44 6.48
CA ILE A 76 -2.97 -7.26 5.91
C ILE A 76 -3.34 -6.07 6.78
N THR A 77 -2.35 -5.30 7.19
CA THR A 77 -2.57 -4.02 7.84
C THR A 77 -2.11 -2.92 6.87
N GLU A 78 -3.05 -2.20 6.32
CA GLU A 78 -2.79 -1.02 5.50
C GLU A 78 -3.04 0.22 6.37
N GLU A 79 -2.01 1.06 6.50
CA GLU A 79 -2.16 2.36 7.17
C GLU A 79 -2.33 3.44 6.09
N ASP A 80 -3.52 4.02 6.03
CA ASP A 80 -3.80 5.18 5.19
C ASP A 80 -4.11 6.38 6.07
N ALA A 81 -3.23 7.35 6.06
CA ALA A 81 -3.27 8.58 6.86
C ALA A 81 -3.49 8.31 8.37
N PHE A 82 -4.72 8.23 8.81
CA PHE A 82 -5.11 8.04 10.22
C PHE A 82 -5.92 6.75 10.46
N ILE A 83 -6.16 5.98 9.40
CA ILE A 83 -7.00 4.78 9.46
C ILE A 83 -6.12 3.55 9.26
N LYS A 84 -6.16 2.64 10.25
CA LYS A 84 -5.61 1.28 10.11
C LYS A 84 -6.71 0.38 9.57
N ASN A 85 -6.57 0.00 8.33
CA ASN A 85 -7.45 -0.96 7.71
C ASN A 85 -6.85 -2.36 7.86
N VAL A 86 -7.58 -3.24 8.54
CA VAL A 86 -7.18 -4.62 8.80
C VAL A 86 -8.03 -5.53 7.94
N GLN A 87 -7.42 -6.18 6.95
CA GLN A 87 -8.13 -7.06 6.02
C GLN A 87 -7.61 -8.49 6.14
N PRO A 88 -8.49 -9.47 6.38
CA PRO A 88 -8.12 -10.89 6.29
C PRO A 88 -7.94 -11.25 4.81
N GLU A 89 -6.86 -11.93 4.51
CA GLU A 89 -6.54 -12.47 3.20
C GLU A 89 -5.98 -13.88 3.32
N ASN A 90 -5.94 -14.60 2.21
CA ASN A 90 -5.36 -15.93 2.12
C ASN A 90 -4.28 -15.95 1.05
N VAL A 91 -3.34 -16.87 1.18
CA VAL A 91 -2.33 -17.15 0.15
C VAL A 91 -2.17 -18.65 -0.03
N TRP A 92 -1.78 -19.07 -1.23
CA TRP A 92 -1.39 -20.45 -1.49
C TRP A 92 0.10 -20.62 -1.27
N THR A 93 0.48 -21.51 -0.38
CA THR A 93 1.88 -21.80 -0.05
C THR A 93 2.23 -23.22 -0.49
N VAL A 94 3.29 -23.34 -1.28
CA VAL A 94 3.85 -24.61 -1.73
C VAL A 94 5.25 -24.74 -1.14
N LYS A 95 5.46 -25.78 -0.33
CA LYS A 95 6.75 -26.11 0.26
C LYS A 95 7.26 -27.41 -0.37
N LYS A 96 8.36 -27.32 -1.11
CA LYS A 96 9.05 -28.51 -1.67
C LYS A 96 10.20 -28.97 -0.78
N SER A 97 10.82 -28.03 -0.08
CA SER A 97 11.85 -28.24 0.95
C SER A 97 11.92 -26.99 1.82
N ASP A 98 12.69 -27.00 2.91
CA ASP A 98 12.84 -25.85 3.81
C ASP A 98 13.47 -24.63 3.11
N SER A 99 14.24 -24.84 2.06
CA SER A 99 14.85 -23.80 1.24
C SER A 99 14.05 -23.47 -0.03
N ASN A 100 13.01 -24.25 -0.35
CA ASN A 100 12.23 -24.07 -1.59
C ASN A 100 10.74 -23.92 -1.26
N ILE A 101 10.38 -22.71 -0.89
CA ILE A 101 9.01 -22.34 -0.55
C ILE A 101 8.55 -21.25 -1.53
N THR A 102 7.38 -21.44 -2.10
CA THR A 102 6.74 -20.46 -2.98
C THR A 102 5.39 -20.08 -2.40
N VAL A 103 5.12 -18.78 -2.35
CA VAL A 103 3.82 -18.23 -1.96
C VAL A 103 3.20 -17.55 -3.15
N PHE A 104 2.00 -17.99 -3.51
CA PHE A 104 1.21 -17.43 -4.61
C PHE A 104 0.11 -16.52 -4.10
N SER A 105 -0.12 -15.42 -4.81
CA SER A 105 -1.35 -14.62 -4.68
C SER A 105 -2.55 -15.51 -4.99
N PRO A 106 -3.66 -15.44 -4.25
CA PRO A 106 -4.86 -16.24 -4.52
C PRO A 106 -5.64 -15.76 -5.74
N ILE A 107 -5.15 -14.73 -6.41
CA ILE A 107 -5.83 -14.02 -7.48
C ILE A 107 -5.37 -14.55 -8.83
N CYS A 108 -6.33 -14.97 -9.65
CA CYS A 108 -6.07 -15.48 -11.01
C CYS A 108 -5.59 -14.35 -11.93
N PRO A 109 -4.46 -14.52 -12.64
CA PRO A 109 -3.91 -13.53 -13.54
C PRO A 109 -4.79 -13.19 -14.76
N HIS A 110 -5.87 -13.96 -15.01
CA HIS A 110 -6.81 -13.69 -16.09
C HIS A 110 -7.66 -12.44 -15.80
N LEU A 111 -8.65 -12.54 -14.92
CA LEU A 111 -9.57 -11.45 -14.60
C LEU A 111 -9.81 -11.30 -13.08
N GLY A 112 -8.88 -11.74 -12.25
CA GLY A 112 -8.91 -11.45 -10.82
C GLY A 112 -9.77 -12.36 -9.94
N CYS A 113 -10.34 -13.46 -10.47
CA CYS A 113 -11.05 -14.44 -9.67
C CYS A 113 -10.11 -15.18 -8.70
N ARG A 114 -10.65 -15.72 -7.61
CA ARG A 114 -9.91 -16.63 -6.73
C ARG A 114 -9.93 -18.04 -7.32
N TYR A 115 -8.77 -18.68 -7.39
CA TYR A 115 -8.62 -20.08 -7.84
C TYR A 115 -8.51 -21.01 -6.64
N GLN A 116 -8.72 -22.32 -6.88
CA GLN A 116 -8.70 -23.37 -5.88
C GLN A 116 -7.70 -24.47 -6.27
N TRP A 117 -7.15 -25.13 -5.27
CA TRP A 117 -6.39 -26.36 -5.47
C TRP A 117 -7.32 -27.57 -5.48
N HIS A 118 -7.11 -28.47 -6.42
CA HIS A 118 -7.82 -29.73 -6.53
C HIS A 118 -6.84 -30.90 -6.33
N ASP A 119 -6.95 -31.58 -5.18
CA ASP A 119 -6.06 -32.67 -4.78
C ASP A 119 -6.07 -33.84 -5.76
N GLU A 120 -7.26 -34.19 -6.31
CA GLU A 120 -7.42 -35.31 -7.22
C GLU A 120 -6.63 -35.12 -8.53
N SER A 121 -6.59 -33.92 -9.04
CA SER A 121 -5.89 -33.59 -10.30
C SER A 121 -4.48 -33.04 -10.10
N ASN A 122 -4.11 -32.66 -8.88
CA ASN A 122 -2.89 -31.92 -8.55
C ASN A 122 -2.73 -30.61 -9.36
N LEU A 123 -3.83 -29.86 -9.48
CA LEU A 123 -3.90 -28.63 -10.26
C LEU A 123 -4.60 -27.52 -9.49
N PHE A 124 -4.17 -26.30 -9.74
CA PHE A 124 -4.94 -25.10 -9.40
C PHE A 124 -5.93 -24.81 -10.52
N VAL A 125 -7.19 -24.61 -10.20
CA VAL A 125 -8.26 -24.34 -11.15
C VAL A 125 -8.99 -23.07 -10.79
N CYS A 126 -9.13 -22.15 -11.75
CA CYS A 126 -9.92 -20.95 -11.62
C CYS A 126 -11.35 -21.23 -12.08
N PRO A 127 -12.38 -21.08 -11.21
CA PRO A 127 -13.75 -21.44 -11.54
C PRO A 127 -14.40 -20.52 -12.56
N CYS A 128 -13.91 -19.27 -12.73
CA CYS A 128 -14.58 -18.28 -13.58
C CYS A 128 -14.46 -18.61 -15.08
N HIS A 129 -13.26 -18.93 -15.54
CA HIS A 129 -13.00 -19.15 -16.97
C HIS A 129 -12.05 -20.35 -17.21
N HIS A 130 -11.97 -21.25 -16.25
CA HIS A 130 -11.23 -22.52 -16.36
C HIS A 130 -9.74 -22.35 -16.74
N SER A 131 -9.08 -21.31 -16.22
CA SER A 131 -7.61 -21.28 -16.25
C SER A 131 -7.08 -22.30 -15.28
N VAL A 132 -6.17 -23.14 -15.75
CA VAL A 132 -5.59 -24.26 -15.02
C VAL A 132 -4.09 -24.07 -14.89
N PHE A 133 -3.55 -24.32 -13.69
CA PHE A 133 -2.13 -24.18 -13.41
C PHE A 133 -1.61 -25.41 -12.66
N ASN A 134 -0.37 -25.77 -12.94
CA ASN A 134 0.30 -26.84 -12.17
C ASN A 134 0.74 -26.34 -10.79
N ILE A 135 1.32 -27.23 -9.98
CA ILE A 135 1.81 -26.92 -8.63
C ILE A 135 2.88 -25.81 -8.60
N ASP A 136 3.61 -25.62 -9.71
CA ASP A 136 4.60 -24.55 -9.87
C ASP A 136 3.97 -23.22 -10.31
N GLY A 137 2.65 -23.16 -10.43
CA GLY A 137 1.91 -22.00 -10.88
C GLY A 137 1.98 -21.77 -12.40
N LYS A 138 2.58 -22.66 -13.20
CA LYS A 138 2.65 -22.54 -14.65
C LYS A 138 1.29 -22.82 -15.27
N VAL A 139 0.90 -22.05 -16.29
CA VAL A 139 -0.32 -22.27 -17.04
C VAL A 139 -0.27 -23.62 -17.76
N VAL A 140 -1.29 -24.46 -17.52
CA VAL A 140 -1.52 -25.72 -18.23
C VAL A 140 -2.54 -25.52 -19.33
N SER A 141 -3.63 -24.80 -19.04
CA SER A 141 -4.68 -24.49 -20.03
C SER A 141 -5.50 -23.28 -19.58
N GLY A 142 -6.34 -22.80 -20.50
CA GLY A 142 -7.25 -21.68 -20.24
C GLY A 142 -6.69 -20.31 -20.62
N PRO A 143 -7.47 -19.24 -20.35
CA PRO A 143 -7.18 -17.90 -20.87
C PRO A 143 -6.19 -17.07 -20.03
N ALA A 144 -5.61 -17.60 -18.97
CA ALA A 144 -4.64 -16.84 -18.16
C ALA A 144 -3.41 -16.45 -19.00
N PRO A 145 -3.07 -15.15 -19.09
CA PRO A 145 -2.00 -14.69 -19.95
C PRO A 145 -0.59 -14.93 -19.40
N ARG A 146 -0.48 -15.35 -18.11
CA ARG A 146 0.78 -15.61 -17.43
C ARG A 146 0.59 -16.62 -16.28
N PRO A 147 1.69 -17.18 -15.73
CA PRO A 147 1.66 -18.02 -14.52
C PRO A 147 1.07 -17.29 -13.32
N LEU A 148 0.75 -18.04 -12.26
CA LEU A 148 0.32 -17.50 -10.98
C LEU A 148 1.35 -16.50 -10.43
N ASP A 149 0.87 -15.40 -9.89
CA ASP A 149 1.72 -14.36 -9.33
C ASP A 149 2.31 -14.79 -7.97
N THR A 150 3.62 -14.82 -7.88
CA THR A 150 4.33 -15.10 -6.63
C THR A 150 4.45 -13.86 -5.76
N LEU A 151 4.33 -14.02 -4.45
CA LEU A 151 4.54 -12.97 -3.46
C LEU A 151 5.95 -13.05 -2.88
N PRO A 152 6.59 -11.90 -2.57
CA PRO A 152 7.87 -11.89 -1.88
C PRO A 152 7.75 -12.46 -0.47
N ILE A 153 8.71 -13.30 -0.10
CA ILE A 153 8.76 -13.96 1.21
C ILE A 153 10.05 -13.63 1.96
N LYS A 154 10.01 -13.78 3.28
CA LYS A 154 11.18 -13.79 4.17
C LYS A 154 11.01 -14.91 5.18
N ILE A 155 12.12 -15.57 5.52
CA ILE A 155 12.16 -16.54 6.60
C ILE A 155 13.00 -15.94 7.73
N LYS A 156 12.45 -15.94 8.94
CA LYS A 156 13.14 -15.47 10.14
C LYS A 156 12.68 -16.27 11.35
N ASN A 157 13.62 -16.81 12.12
CA ASN A 157 13.36 -17.56 13.36
C ASN A 157 12.31 -18.68 13.16
N ASN A 158 12.45 -19.46 12.10
CA ASN A 158 11.52 -20.56 11.73
C ASN A 158 10.09 -20.11 11.39
N TYR A 159 9.88 -18.82 11.08
CA TYR A 159 8.60 -18.30 10.63
C TYR A 159 8.70 -17.77 9.21
N LEU A 160 7.66 -18.06 8.43
CA LEU A 160 7.44 -17.52 7.09
C LEU A 160 6.72 -16.18 7.19
N TYR A 161 7.23 -15.18 6.49
CA TYR A 161 6.64 -13.88 6.33
C TYR A 161 6.37 -13.61 4.87
N VAL A 162 5.26 -12.97 4.55
CA VAL A 162 4.84 -12.63 3.20
C VAL A 162 4.64 -11.12 3.08
N LEU A 163 5.06 -10.56 1.94
CA LEU A 163 4.74 -9.21 1.55
C LEU A 163 3.55 -9.25 0.59
N TRP A 164 2.43 -8.64 1.01
CA TRP A 164 1.27 -8.56 0.14
C TRP A 164 1.51 -7.59 -1.01
N GLU A 165 1.22 -8.05 -2.21
CA GLU A 165 1.25 -7.26 -3.43
C GLU A 165 0.02 -7.57 -4.27
N ARG A 166 -0.56 -6.53 -4.85
CA ARG A 166 -1.65 -6.67 -5.82
C ARG A 166 -1.09 -6.57 -7.22
N PHE A 167 -1.57 -7.42 -8.10
CA PHE A 167 -1.08 -7.50 -9.49
C PHE A 167 -2.23 -7.19 -10.44
N LYS A 168 -1.91 -6.44 -11.51
CA LYS A 168 -2.86 -6.11 -12.56
C LYS A 168 -3.24 -7.38 -13.34
N PRO A 169 -4.52 -7.81 -13.36
CA PRO A 169 -4.94 -8.96 -14.14
C PRO A 169 -5.06 -8.62 -15.63
N GLY A 170 -5.22 -9.64 -16.49
CA GLY A 170 -5.50 -9.49 -17.92
C GLY A 170 -4.31 -9.14 -18.79
N ILE A 171 -3.10 -9.02 -18.26
CA ILE A 171 -1.88 -8.69 -19.01
C ILE A 171 -0.81 -9.77 -18.85
N ALA A 172 -0.01 -9.98 -19.91
CA ALA A 172 1.05 -11.01 -19.90
C ALA A 172 2.22 -10.64 -18.98
N LYS A 173 2.55 -9.36 -18.84
CA LYS A 173 3.61 -8.88 -17.95
C LYS A 173 3.10 -8.74 -16.52
N LYS A 174 3.83 -9.30 -15.55
CA LYS A 174 3.54 -9.09 -14.13
C LYS A 174 3.78 -7.61 -13.75
N GLU A 175 2.74 -6.92 -13.30
CA GLU A 175 2.76 -5.51 -12.92
C GLU A 175 2.06 -5.34 -11.56
N ILE A 176 2.73 -4.67 -10.63
CA ILE A 176 2.19 -4.36 -9.28
C ILE A 176 1.35 -3.08 -9.38
N ILE A 177 0.19 -3.07 -8.73
CA ILE A 177 -0.75 -1.94 -8.68
C ILE A 177 -0.89 -1.39 -7.25
#